data_47cbee70c163d035df945fb3a37cf56c
#
_entry.id   47cbee70c163d035df945fb3a37cf56c
#
_cell.length_a   1.000
_cell.length_b   1.000
_cell.length_c   1.000
_cell.angle_alpha   90.00
_cell.angle_beta   90.00
_cell.angle_gamma   90.00
#
_symmetry.space_group_name_H-M   'P 1'
#
loop_
_entity.id
_entity.type
_entity.pdbx_description
1 polymer ?
#
loop_
_entity_poly.entity_id
_entity_poly.type
_entity_poly.pdbx_seq_one_letter_code
_entity_poly.pdbx_strand_id
1 'polypeptide(L)'
;TSDHGDYQGDHWLGEKELFHEQSVRVPMIIYDPSEYANKTRGTKEQRFIEAIDLLPTFLDAVESPVSKHRLEGNSLIPLLKGENTKDWKEFVFSEIDYAFNEARKILNIGASDARAFMIRNNDWKYIYYKGFEPQLFDLKKDPDEFNDLGKSEEHSKIREEMKELLLKRIIDRKNRVAATDEFVTKERDYTKDDGIMIGVW
;
A
#
# COMPACT_ATOMS: atom_id res chain seq x y z
N THR A 1 13.38 8.30 -7.48
CA THR A 1 12.76 7.04 -7.07
C THR A 1 12.91 5.99 -8.16
N SER A 2 12.50 4.76 -7.86
CA SER A 2 12.36 3.65 -8.82
C SER A 2 10.94 3.09 -8.73
N ASP A 3 10.53 2.30 -9.71
CA ASP A 3 9.27 1.53 -9.72
C ASP A 3 9.35 0.31 -8.80
N HIS A 4 10.50 -0.33 -8.69
CA HIS A 4 10.82 -1.45 -7.79
C HIS A 4 12.32 -1.47 -7.49
N GLY A 5 12.71 -2.30 -6.52
CA GLY A 5 14.09 -2.65 -6.25
C GLY A 5 14.56 -3.85 -7.08
N ASP A 6 15.66 -4.45 -6.68
CA ASP A 6 16.24 -5.66 -7.28
C ASP A 6 16.96 -6.46 -6.19
N TYR A 7 16.78 -7.76 -6.19
CA TYR A 7 17.40 -8.66 -5.21
C TYR A 7 18.91 -8.76 -5.34
N GLN A 8 19.45 -8.68 -6.56
CA GLN A 8 20.88 -8.75 -6.86
C GLN A 8 21.63 -9.92 -6.17
N GLY A 9 20.94 -11.01 -5.92
CA GLY A 9 21.46 -12.19 -5.25
C GLY A 9 20.99 -12.34 -3.80
N ASP A 10 20.43 -11.33 -3.17
CA ASP A 10 19.81 -11.44 -1.84
C ASP A 10 18.68 -12.47 -1.88
N HIS A 11 18.49 -13.22 -0.79
CA HIS A 11 17.57 -14.35 -0.71
C HIS A 11 17.76 -15.39 -1.83
N TRP A 12 18.97 -15.43 -2.45
CA TRP A 12 19.27 -16.26 -3.64
C TRP A 12 18.36 -15.97 -4.83
N LEU A 13 17.82 -14.76 -4.91
CA LEU A 13 16.90 -14.30 -5.95
C LEU A 13 17.56 -13.24 -6.83
N GLY A 14 17.03 -13.10 -8.04
CA GLY A 14 17.25 -11.96 -8.92
C GLY A 14 15.95 -11.21 -9.15
N GLU A 15 16.02 -10.06 -9.80
CA GLU A 15 14.88 -9.23 -10.16
C GLU A 15 14.00 -8.81 -8.95
N LYS A 16 12.66 -8.97 -9.00
CA LYS A 16 11.73 -8.25 -8.12
C LYS A 16 10.48 -9.03 -7.69
N GLU A 17 10.45 -10.33 -7.91
CA GLU A 17 9.21 -11.13 -7.95
C GLU A 17 8.46 -11.29 -6.62
N LEU A 18 9.06 -10.93 -5.48
CA LEU A 18 8.47 -11.08 -4.15
C LEU A 18 8.45 -9.75 -3.37
N PHE A 19 8.04 -9.78 -2.09
CA PHE A 19 7.81 -8.57 -1.28
C PHE A 19 8.89 -8.28 -0.23
N HIS A 20 10.08 -8.88 -0.31
CA HIS A 20 11.17 -8.52 0.60
C HIS A 20 11.63 -7.07 0.39
N GLU A 21 12.25 -6.48 1.41
CA GLU A 21 12.67 -5.07 1.37
C GLU A 21 13.52 -4.72 0.14
N GLN A 22 14.33 -5.66 -0.36
CA GLN A 22 15.15 -5.49 -1.57
C GLN A 22 14.32 -5.17 -2.81
N SER A 23 13.11 -5.73 -2.90
CA SER A 23 12.19 -5.52 -4.02
C SER A 23 11.27 -4.31 -3.83
N VAL A 24 10.71 -4.15 -2.61
CA VAL A 24 9.61 -3.19 -2.39
C VAL A 24 10.04 -1.87 -1.74
N ARG A 25 11.21 -1.83 -1.08
CA ARG A 25 11.72 -0.63 -0.43
C ARG A 25 12.65 0.13 -1.38
N VAL A 26 12.06 1.04 -2.14
CA VAL A 26 12.81 1.88 -3.08
C VAL A 26 13.17 3.24 -2.49
N PRO A 27 14.27 3.88 -2.91
CA PRO A 27 14.61 5.22 -2.47
C PRO A 27 13.59 6.23 -3.00
N MET A 28 13.23 7.22 -2.15
CA MET A 28 12.46 8.39 -2.53
C MET A 28 13.27 9.63 -2.19
N ILE A 29 13.76 10.33 -3.20
CA ILE A 29 14.55 11.55 -3.04
C ILE A 29 13.81 12.67 -3.75
N ILE A 30 13.45 13.72 -3.00
CA ILE A 30 12.73 14.87 -3.50
C ILE A 30 13.57 16.12 -3.26
N TYR A 31 13.81 16.88 -4.32
CA TYR A 31 14.33 18.22 -4.24
C TYR A 31 13.23 19.21 -4.59
N ASP A 32 12.91 20.10 -3.65
CA ASP A 32 11.99 21.21 -3.86
C ASP A 32 12.79 22.50 -3.77
N PRO A 33 12.82 23.33 -4.84
CA PRO A 33 13.58 24.60 -4.85
C PRO A 33 12.91 25.71 -4.02
N SER A 34 11.67 25.53 -3.60
CA SER A 34 10.88 26.54 -2.89
C SER A 34 11.46 26.86 -1.52
N GLU A 35 11.31 28.11 -1.08
CA GLU A 35 11.83 28.58 0.20
C GLU A 35 11.22 27.84 1.41
N TYR A 36 9.96 27.42 1.32
CA TYR A 36 9.31 26.68 2.40
C TYR A 36 10.00 25.33 2.70
N ALA A 37 10.65 24.71 1.70
CA ALA A 37 11.37 23.46 1.86
C ALA A 37 12.74 23.62 2.54
N ASN A 38 13.20 24.84 2.81
CA ASN A 38 14.49 25.08 3.45
C ASN A 38 14.61 24.41 4.83
N LYS A 39 13.50 24.26 5.55
CA LYS A 39 13.45 23.63 6.89
C LYS A 39 13.76 22.13 6.86
N THR A 40 13.42 21.46 5.78
CA THR A 40 13.54 20.00 5.62
C THR A 40 14.65 19.60 4.66
N ARG A 41 15.28 20.55 4.00
CA ARG A 41 16.35 20.28 3.04
C ARG A 41 17.53 19.56 3.70
N GLY A 42 17.96 18.44 3.10
CA GLY A 42 19.02 17.59 3.64
C GLY A 42 18.60 16.70 4.81
N THR A 43 17.32 16.67 5.18
CA THR A 43 16.79 15.76 6.21
C THR A 43 16.36 14.41 5.62
N LYS A 44 16.19 13.43 6.50
CA LYS A 44 15.59 12.13 6.17
C LYS A 44 14.23 12.04 6.82
N GLU A 45 13.21 11.76 6.02
CA GLU A 45 11.86 11.46 6.49
C GLU A 45 11.70 9.95 6.73
N GLN A 46 11.14 9.56 7.88
CA GLN A 46 10.97 8.15 8.27
C GLN A 46 9.53 7.65 8.11
N ARG A 47 8.59 8.55 7.86
CA ARG A 47 7.19 8.17 7.65
C ARG A 47 7.01 7.38 6.36
N PHE A 48 6.03 6.49 6.35
CA PHE A 48 5.72 5.71 5.16
C PHE A 48 5.25 6.56 4.00
N ILE A 49 5.86 6.34 2.85
CA ILE A 49 5.44 6.89 1.56
C ILE A 49 5.36 5.76 0.54
N GLU A 50 4.48 5.92 -0.43
CA GLU A 50 4.24 4.95 -1.49
C GLU A 50 4.27 5.66 -2.85
N ALA A 51 4.47 4.92 -3.93
CA ALA A 51 4.46 5.47 -5.30
C ALA A 51 3.14 6.18 -5.64
N ILE A 52 2.02 5.75 -5.05
CA ILE A 52 0.71 6.40 -5.23
C ILE A 52 0.65 7.82 -4.66
N ASP A 53 1.60 8.21 -3.80
CA ASP A 53 1.70 9.57 -3.25
C ASP A 53 2.28 10.57 -4.27
N LEU A 54 2.93 10.11 -5.33
CA LEU A 54 3.57 10.97 -6.32
C LEU A 54 2.56 11.82 -7.10
N LEU A 55 1.49 11.20 -7.61
CA LEU A 55 0.51 11.94 -8.41
C LEU A 55 -0.17 13.07 -7.62
N PRO A 56 -0.72 12.85 -6.41
CA PRO A 56 -1.26 13.95 -5.63
C PRO A 56 -0.19 14.99 -5.26
N THR A 57 1.08 14.61 -5.08
CA THR A 57 2.18 15.55 -4.85
C THR A 57 2.43 16.45 -6.05
N PHE A 58 2.45 15.89 -7.26
CA PHE A 58 2.64 16.68 -8.49
C PHE A 58 1.47 17.63 -8.73
N LEU A 59 0.24 17.18 -8.51
CA LEU A 59 -0.93 18.04 -8.64
C LEU A 59 -0.91 19.19 -7.64
N ASP A 60 -0.55 18.90 -6.39
CA ASP A 60 -0.43 19.91 -5.34
C ASP A 60 0.69 20.91 -5.63
N ALA A 61 1.84 20.44 -6.12
CA ALA A 61 2.98 21.29 -6.49
C ALA A 61 2.66 22.29 -7.62
N VAL A 62 1.72 21.98 -8.49
CA VAL A 62 1.25 22.88 -9.57
C VAL A 62 -0.09 23.53 -9.25
N GLU A 63 -0.53 23.49 -7.99
CA GLU A 63 -1.80 24.06 -7.51
C GLU A 63 -3.04 23.57 -8.28
N SER A 64 -2.97 22.33 -8.79
CA SER A 64 -4.08 21.70 -9.49
C SER A 64 -5.00 20.96 -8.51
N PRO A 65 -6.32 20.95 -8.76
CA PRO A 65 -7.25 20.23 -7.89
C PRO A 65 -6.94 18.74 -7.78
N VAL A 66 -6.87 18.24 -6.56
CA VAL A 66 -6.69 16.81 -6.27
C VAL A 66 -8.05 16.14 -6.11
N SER A 67 -8.36 15.19 -6.99
CA SER A 67 -9.59 14.40 -6.91
C SER A 67 -9.52 13.35 -5.79
N LYS A 68 -9.79 13.75 -4.56
CA LYS A 68 -9.68 12.90 -3.36
C LYS A 68 -10.51 11.62 -3.43
N HIS A 69 -11.58 11.58 -4.20
CA HIS A 69 -12.40 10.37 -4.40
C HIS A 69 -11.77 9.35 -5.36
N ARG A 70 -10.72 9.73 -6.09
CA ARG A 70 -10.01 8.86 -7.05
C ARG A 70 -8.64 8.45 -6.54
N LEU A 71 -7.92 9.36 -5.90
CA LEU A 71 -6.54 9.18 -5.50
C LEU A 71 -6.48 8.67 -4.06
N GLU A 72 -5.79 7.56 -3.86
CA GLU A 72 -5.58 6.95 -2.53
C GLU A 72 -4.32 7.47 -1.84
N GLY A 73 -3.37 8.01 -2.62
CA GLY A 73 -2.13 8.60 -2.11
C GLY A 73 -2.34 9.97 -1.47
N ASN A 74 -1.38 10.40 -0.67
CA ASN A 74 -1.32 11.70 -0.02
C ASN A 74 -0.23 12.56 -0.65
N SER A 75 -0.47 13.87 -0.76
CA SER A 75 0.59 14.80 -1.18
C SER A 75 1.74 14.80 -0.16
N LEU A 76 2.97 14.79 -0.65
CA LEU A 76 4.19 14.90 0.15
C LEU A 76 4.56 16.37 0.44
N ILE A 77 3.88 17.35 -0.13
CA ILE A 77 4.14 18.79 0.06
C ILE A 77 4.10 19.18 1.55
N PRO A 78 3.13 18.72 2.39
CA PRO A 78 3.15 19.00 3.82
C PRO A 78 4.42 18.50 4.52
N LEU A 79 4.95 17.33 4.12
CA LEU A 79 6.22 16.81 4.64
C LEU A 79 7.40 17.69 4.25
N LEU A 80 7.44 18.14 2.99
CA LEU A 80 8.48 19.04 2.50
C LEU A 80 8.48 20.41 3.21
N LYS A 81 7.30 20.87 3.62
CA LYS A 81 7.13 22.07 4.45
C LYS A 81 7.49 21.88 5.92
N GLY A 82 7.73 20.63 6.36
CA GLY A 82 7.98 20.31 7.76
C GLY A 82 6.73 20.43 8.63
N GLU A 83 5.55 20.23 8.04
CA GLU A 83 4.29 20.27 8.77
C GLU A 83 4.09 18.99 9.59
N ASN A 84 3.47 19.14 10.78
CA ASN A 84 3.11 18.00 11.60
C ASN A 84 1.79 17.41 11.10
N THR A 85 1.90 16.37 10.29
CA THR A 85 0.75 15.61 9.76
C THR A 85 0.36 14.54 10.78
N LYS A 86 -0.63 14.83 11.64
CA LYS A 86 -1.04 13.92 12.73
C LYS A 86 -1.63 12.60 12.24
N ASP A 87 -2.25 12.60 11.06
CA ASP A 87 -2.97 11.44 10.49
C ASP A 87 -2.21 10.86 9.29
N TRP A 88 -0.89 10.72 9.40
CA TRP A 88 -0.10 10.09 8.35
C TRP A 88 -0.28 8.56 8.39
N LYS A 89 -0.10 7.92 7.23
CA LYS A 89 -0.25 6.46 7.12
C LYS A 89 0.70 5.71 8.06
N GLU A 90 0.17 4.68 8.69
CA GLU A 90 0.90 3.81 9.63
C GLU A 90 1.37 2.51 8.99
N PHE A 91 0.99 2.26 7.75
CA PHE A 91 1.36 1.07 6.98
C PHE A 91 1.49 1.39 5.50
N VAL A 92 2.16 0.49 4.78
CA VAL A 92 2.24 0.46 3.32
C VAL A 92 1.68 -0.85 2.78
N PHE A 93 1.22 -0.81 1.54
CA PHE A 93 0.56 -1.92 0.87
C PHE A 93 1.16 -2.15 -0.52
N SER A 94 1.29 -3.41 -0.90
CA SER A 94 1.64 -3.79 -2.26
C SER A 94 0.88 -5.05 -2.68
N GLU A 95 0.62 -5.19 -3.97
CA GLU A 95 0.00 -6.38 -4.53
C GLU A 95 0.70 -6.81 -5.81
N ILE A 96 0.67 -8.11 -6.07
CA ILE A 96 1.19 -8.69 -7.31
C ILE A 96 0.18 -9.66 -7.91
N ASP A 97 0.02 -9.59 -9.22
CA ASP A 97 -0.62 -10.62 -10.04
C ASP A 97 0.50 -11.35 -10.79
N TYR A 98 0.76 -12.60 -10.39
CA TYR A 98 1.81 -13.43 -11.00
C TYR A 98 1.24 -14.46 -11.99
N ALA A 99 0.06 -14.18 -12.58
CA ALA A 99 -0.60 -15.06 -13.52
C ALA A 99 0.26 -15.40 -14.75
N PHE A 100 1.13 -14.48 -15.17
CA PHE A 100 2.05 -14.68 -16.29
C PHE A 100 3.38 -15.35 -15.91
N ASN A 101 3.68 -15.49 -14.62
CA ASN A 101 4.93 -16.08 -14.16
C ASN A 101 4.93 -17.59 -14.28
N GLU A 102 6.12 -18.17 -14.48
CA GLU A 102 6.30 -19.62 -14.52
C GLU A 102 5.86 -20.29 -13.20
N ALA A 103 6.03 -19.60 -12.08
CA ALA A 103 5.59 -20.05 -10.75
C ALA A 103 4.12 -20.50 -10.75
N ARG A 104 3.22 -19.77 -11.43
CA ARG A 104 1.80 -20.17 -11.53
C ARG A 104 1.61 -21.55 -12.15
N LYS A 105 2.38 -21.85 -13.21
CA LYS A 105 2.30 -23.14 -13.90
C LYS A 105 2.86 -24.27 -13.04
N ILE A 106 4.00 -24.03 -12.38
CA ILE A 106 4.63 -24.99 -11.47
C ILE A 106 3.69 -25.31 -10.30
N LEU A 107 3.03 -24.29 -9.74
CA LEU A 107 2.06 -24.45 -8.66
C LEU A 107 0.71 -25.00 -9.12
N ASN A 108 0.49 -25.13 -10.42
CA ASN A 108 -0.75 -25.62 -11.04
C ASN A 108 -2.02 -24.91 -10.53
N ILE A 109 -1.97 -23.58 -10.46
CA ILE A 109 -3.11 -22.76 -10.01
C ILE A 109 -3.72 -21.96 -11.17
N GLY A 110 -5.00 -21.59 -11.01
CA GLY A 110 -5.72 -20.76 -11.99
C GLY A 110 -5.14 -19.34 -12.09
N ALA A 111 -5.29 -18.70 -13.26
CA ALA A 111 -4.81 -17.34 -13.44
C ALA A 111 -5.41 -16.34 -12.41
N SER A 112 -6.70 -16.48 -12.10
CA SER A 112 -7.37 -15.63 -11.10
C SER A 112 -6.94 -15.90 -9.65
N ASP A 113 -6.20 -16.98 -9.41
CA ASP A 113 -5.70 -17.37 -8.09
C ASP A 113 -4.24 -16.99 -7.87
N ALA A 114 -3.53 -16.63 -8.93
CA ALA A 114 -2.12 -16.23 -8.91
C ALA A 114 -1.94 -14.80 -8.39
N ARG A 115 -2.37 -14.54 -7.16
CA ARG A 115 -2.34 -13.20 -6.53
C ARG A 115 -1.77 -13.27 -5.12
N ALA A 116 -0.98 -12.26 -4.80
CA ALA A 116 -0.47 -12.07 -3.46
C ALA A 116 -0.58 -10.60 -3.04
N PHE A 117 -0.68 -10.38 -1.74
CA PHE A 117 -0.90 -9.07 -1.13
C PHE A 117 0.02 -8.91 0.07
N MET A 118 0.68 -7.79 0.18
CA MET A 118 1.57 -7.47 1.29
C MET A 118 1.06 -6.24 2.04
N ILE A 119 1.12 -6.31 3.37
CA ILE A 119 0.97 -5.15 4.24
C ILE A 119 2.13 -5.10 5.22
N ARG A 120 2.67 -3.92 5.45
CA ARG A 120 3.81 -3.67 6.32
C ARG A 120 3.55 -2.45 7.18
N ASN A 121 3.76 -2.59 8.49
CA ASN A 121 3.92 -1.49 9.42
C ASN A 121 5.40 -1.36 9.86
N ASN A 122 5.70 -0.58 10.90
CA ASN A 122 7.08 -0.39 11.35
C ASN A 122 7.75 -1.67 11.86
N ASP A 123 6.96 -2.59 12.39
CA ASP A 123 7.43 -3.74 13.16
C ASP A 123 7.27 -5.06 12.41
N TRP A 124 6.23 -5.16 11.59
CA TRP A 124 5.78 -6.40 10.99
C TRP A 124 5.51 -6.26 9.51
N LYS A 125 5.82 -7.31 8.74
CA LYS A 125 5.38 -7.51 7.36
C LYS A 125 4.57 -8.80 7.28
N TYR A 126 3.40 -8.71 6.68
CA TYR A 126 2.51 -9.84 6.43
C TYR A 126 2.25 -9.96 4.94
N ILE A 127 2.36 -11.18 4.41
CA ILE A 127 2.12 -11.47 3.00
C ILE A 127 1.06 -12.56 2.91
N TYR A 128 -0.02 -12.25 2.25
CA TYR A 128 -1.10 -13.18 1.95
C TYR A 128 -0.96 -13.70 0.52
N TYR A 129 -0.85 -15.01 0.37
CA TYR A 129 -0.90 -15.69 -0.92
C TYR A 129 -2.24 -16.40 -1.05
N LYS A 130 -3.00 -16.12 -2.11
CA LYS A 130 -4.29 -16.76 -2.32
C LYS A 130 -4.13 -18.27 -2.47
N GLY A 131 -4.75 -19.03 -1.55
CA GLY A 131 -4.69 -20.50 -1.55
C GLY A 131 -3.46 -21.12 -0.90
N PHE A 132 -2.58 -20.33 -0.28
CA PHE A 132 -1.39 -20.81 0.42
C PHE A 132 -1.29 -20.24 1.82
N GLU A 133 -0.39 -20.81 2.62
CA GLU A 133 -0.05 -20.27 3.93
C GLU A 133 0.57 -18.87 3.79
N PRO A 134 0.24 -17.95 4.68
CA PRO A 134 0.81 -16.61 4.69
C PRO A 134 2.25 -16.62 5.16
N GLN A 135 2.98 -15.55 4.88
CA GLN A 135 4.26 -15.25 5.52
C GLN A 135 4.11 -14.11 6.53
N LEU A 136 4.93 -14.12 7.57
CA LEU A 136 5.00 -13.08 8.58
C LEU A 136 6.47 -12.86 8.98
N PHE A 137 6.92 -11.61 8.99
CA PHE A 137 8.28 -11.23 9.38
C PHE A 137 8.27 -10.19 10.49
N ASP A 138 9.11 -10.41 11.52
CA ASP A 138 9.41 -9.43 12.58
C ASP A 138 10.58 -8.54 12.13
N LEU A 139 10.28 -7.40 11.56
CA LEU A 139 11.27 -6.49 10.96
C LEU A 139 12.22 -5.84 11.98
N LYS A 140 11.89 -5.90 13.28
CA LYS A 140 12.78 -5.43 14.34
C LYS A 140 13.87 -6.43 14.67
N LYS A 141 13.52 -7.73 14.70
CA LYS A 141 14.44 -8.81 15.05
C LYS A 141 15.12 -9.41 13.83
N ASP A 142 14.44 -9.38 12.69
CA ASP A 142 14.86 -9.96 11.43
C ASP A 142 14.61 -8.95 10.28
N PRO A 143 15.38 -7.86 10.23
CA PRO A 143 15.23 -6.84 9.20
C PRO A 143 15.53 -7.34 7.78
N ASP A 144 16.24 -8.46 7.69
CA ASP A 144 16.62 -9.10 6.42
C ASP A 144 15.63 -10.19 5.99
N GLU A 145 14.56 -10.44 6.78
CA GLU A 145 13.42 -11.31 6.42
C GLU A 145 13.80 -12.76 6.09
N PHE A 146 14.75 -13.35 6.84
CA PHE A 146 15.15 -14.76 6.68
C PHE A 146 14.32 -15.73 7.50
N ASN A 147 13.58 -15.26 8.52
CA ASN A 147 12.82 -16.10 9.43
C ASN A 147 11.31 -15.88 9.25
N ASP A 148 10.69 -16.72 8.43
CA ASP A 148 9.23 -16.69 8.19
C ASP A 148 8.48 -17.27 9.40
N LEU A 149 7.72 -16.41 10.08
CA LEU A 149 6.87 -16.73 11.23
C LEU A 149 5.42 -17.03 10.85
N GLY A 150 5.10 -17.15 9.56
CA GLY A 150 3.74 -17.35 9.04
C GLY A 150 3.02 -18.56 9.64
N LYS A 151 3.74 -19.60 10.06
CA LYS A 151 3.19 -20.82 10.70
C LYS A 151 3.42 -20.87 12.22
N SER A 152 4.01 -19.84 12.82
CA SER A 152 4.29 -19.82 14.25
C SER A 152 3.02 -19.66 15.07
N GLU A 153 2.73 -20.59 15.96
CA GLU A 153 1.61 -20.50 16.90
C GLU A 153 1.81 -19.36 17.92
N GLU A 154 3.04 -19.11 18.33
CA GLU A 154 3.38 -18.00 19.21
C GLU A 154 2.98 -16.64 18.61
N HIS A 155 3.06 -16.50 17.29
CA HIS A 155 2.77 -15.25 16.57
C HIS A 155 1.36 -15.24 15.94
N SER A 156 0.49 -16.18 16.30
CA SER A 156 -0.87 -16.30 15.75
C SER A 156 -1.69 -15.01 15.91
N LYS A 157 -1.59 -14.35 17.07
CA LYS A 157 -2.28 -13.10 17.34
C LYS A 157 -1.82 -11.97 16.42
N ILE A 158 -0.51 -11.76 16.28
CA ILE A 158 0.06 -10.73 15.39
C ILE A 158 -0.31 -11.03 13.92
N ARG A 159 -0.25 -12.30 13.54
CA ARG A 159 -0.65 -12.72 12.19
C ARG A 159 -2.11 -12.36 11.88
N GLU A 160 -3.03 -12.55 12.82
CA GLU A 160 -4.43 -12.17 12.65
C GLU A 160 -4.61 -10.65 12.61
N GLU A 161 -3.95 -9.89 13.51
CA GLU A 161 -3.98 -8.43 13.51
C GLU A 161 -3.50 -7.85 12.15
N MET A 162 -2.41 -8.38 11.61
CA MET A 162 -1.88 -7.94 10.31
C MET A 162 -2.80 -8.33 9.15
N LYS A 163 -3.45 -9.48 9.23
CA LYS A 163 -4.44 -9.92 8.24
C LYS A 163 -5.69 -9.04 8.27
N GLU A 164 -6.18 -8.66 9.45
CA GLU A 164 -7.29 -7.72 9.60
C GLU A 164 -6.92 -6.33 9.02
N LEU A 165 -5.69 -5.87 9.26
CA LEU A 165 -5.20 -4.63 8.70
C LEU A 165 -5.16 -4.69 7.15
N LEU A 166 -4.71 -5.80 6.58
CA LEU A 166 -4.73 -6.04 5.14
C LEU A 166 -6.16 -6.04 4.60
N LEU A 167 -7.08 -6.75 5.25
CA LEU A 167 -8.48 -6.81 4.84
C LEU A 167 -9.12 -5.41 4.87
N LYS A 168 -8.88 -4.65 5.93
CA LYS A 168 -9.34 -3.25 6.04
C LYS A 168 -8.80 -2.42 4.87
N ARG A 169 -7.50 -2.50 4.56
CA ARG A 169 -6.89 -1.77 3.43
C ARG A 169 -7.56 -2.11 2.10
N ILE A 170 -7.90 -3.38 1.87
CA ILE A 170 -8.54 -3.83 0.63
C ILE A 170 -10.00 -3.32 0.55
N ILE A 171 -10.73 -3.35 1.66
CA ILE A 171 -12.12 -2.87 1.73
C ILE A 171 -12.20 -1.35 1.57
N ASP A 172 -11.26 -0.62 2.16
CA ASP A 172 -11.23 0.85 2.13
C ASP A 172 -10.74 1.42 0.80
N ARG A 173 -10.39 0.57 -0.18
CA ARG A 173 -9.98 1.04 -1.52
C ARG A 173 -11.09 1.86 -2.19
N LYS A 174 -10.69 2.95 -2.82
CA LYS A 174 -11.61 3.83 -3.54
C LYS A 174 -12.03 3.19 -4.86
N ASN A 175 -13.27 2.80 -4.94
CA ASN A 175 -13.85 2.12 -6.11
C ASN A 175 -14.84 3.00 -6.89
N ARG A 176 -15.26 4.14 -6.33
CA ARG A 176 -16.10 5.12 -7.03
C ARG A 176 -15.24 6.19 -7.68
N VAL A 177 -14.98 6.05 -8.97
CA VAL A 177 -14.12 6.98 -9.72
C VAL A 177 -14.92 8.10 -10.44
N ALA A 178 -16.23 7.93 -10.60
CA ALA A 178 -17.09 8.84 -11.35
C ALA A 178 -17.89 9.83 -10.49
N ALA A 179 -18.05 9.53 -9.18
CA ALA A 179 -18.89 10.33 -8.29
C ALA A 179 -18.23 10.51 -6.91
N THR A 180 -18.33 11.71 -6.34
CA THR A 180 -17.90 12.01 -4.97
C THR A 180 -18.95 11.54 -3.95
N ASP A 181 -18.57 11.44 -2.69
CA ASP A 181 -19.51 11.10 -1.60
C ASP A 181 -20.59 12.18 -1.45
N GLU A 182 -20.23 13.45 -1.61
CA GLU A 182 -21.19 14.57 -1.58
C GLU A 182 -22.20 14.47 -2.71
N PHE A 183 -21.76 14.12 -3.93
CA PHE A 183 -22.67 13.91 -5.05
C PHE A 183 -23.65 12.77 -4.75
N VAL A 184 -23.15 11.61 -4.33
CA VAL A 184 -23.97 10.44 -4.02
C VAL A 184 -24.97 10.74 -2.89
N THR A 185 -24.53 11.48 -1.87
CA THR A 185 -25.39 11.85 -0.74
C THR A 185 -26.53 12.78 -1.16
N LYS A 186 -26.25 13.73 -2.06
CA LYS A 186 -27.28 14.66 -2.59
C LYS A 186 -28.27 13.94 -3.49
N GLU A 187 -27.81 13.07 -4.38
CA GLU A 187 -28.64 12.39 -5.36
C GLU A 187 -29.59 11.34 -4.73
N ARG A 188 -29.34 10.89 -3.51
CA ARG A 188 -30.19 9.89 -2.84
C ARG A 188 -31.38 10.43 -2.07
N ASP A 189 -31.62 11.72 -2.09
CA ASP A 189 -32.70 12.31 -1.28
C ASP A 189 -34.14 11.99 -1.79
N TYR A 190 -34.26 11.50 -3.03
CA TYR A 190 -35.54 11.08 -3.62
C TYR A 190 -36.00 9.65 -3.22
N THR A 191 -35.19 8.90 -2.44
CA THR A 191 -35.53 7.52 -2.01
C THR A 191 -35.89 7.42 -0.54
N LYS A 192 -36.05 8.54 0.18
CA LYS A 192 -36.36 8.54 1.62
C LYS A 192 -37.66 7.83 1.97
N ASP A 193 -38.63 7.86 1.08
CA ASP A 193 -39.97 7.31 1.31
C ASP A 193 -40.14 5.88 0.77
N ASP A 194 -39.17 5.36 0.01
CA ASP A 194 -39.35 4.13 -0.76
C ASP A 194 -38.78 2.87 -0.03
N GLY A 195 -38.22 3.06 1.16
CA GLY A 195 -37.59 1.95 1.90
C GLY A 195 -36.29 1.47 1.27
N ILE A 196 -35.78 0.32 1.74
CA ILE A 196 -34.56 -0.29 1.21
C ILE A 196 -34.91 -1.15 0.02
N MET A 197 -34.49 -0.75 -1.19
CA MET A 197 -34.58 -1.59 -2.38
C MET A 197 -33.31 -2.45 -2.50
N ILE A 198 -33.47 -3.76 -2.32
CA ILE A 198 -32.38 -4.73 -2.48
C ILE A 198 -32.64 -5.53 -3.75
N GLY A 199 -31.66 -5.54 -4.67
CA GLY A 199 -31.67 -6.47 -5.81
C GLY A 199 -32.44 -6.01 -7.05
N VAL A 200 -32.64 -4.73 -7.23
CA VAL A 200 -33.05 -4.18 -8.53
C VAL A 200 -31.79 -3.79 -9.31
N TRP A 201 -31.47 -4.56 -10.34
CA TRP A 201 -30.30 -4.38 -11.21
C TRP A 201 -30.76 -4.07 -12.64
#